data_08e1d30d5d40d3a77fb1aed8a38f58bc
#
_entry.id   08e1d30d5d40d3a77fb1aed8a38f58bc
#
_cell.length_a   1.000
_cell.length_b   1.000
_cell.length_c   1.000
_cell.angle_alpha   90.00
_cell.angle_beta   90.00
_cell.angle_gamma   90.00
#
_symmetry.space_group_name_H-M   'P 1'
#
loop_
_entity.id
_entity.type
_entity.pdbx_description
1 polymer ?
#
loop_
_entity_poly.entity_id
_entity_poly.type
_entity_poly.pdbx_seq_one_letter_code
_entity_poly.pdbx_strand_id
1 'polypeptide(L)'
;GVAEAIKLINQSGHLAIVVTNQPVIARGEVSWDELNEIHRKMQTLLGQQGAYLDGIYICPHHPDKGFEGERPEYKIVCDCRKPKPGLLLRAAKDFNIDLSQSYMIGDDARDVEVGENAKVRKSIKIGRNEKNALVTAVNMILIN
;
A
#
# COMPACT_ATOMS: atom_id res chain seq x y z
N GLY A 1 3.79 -15.15 -6.55
CA GLY A 1 2.80 -15.36 -5.48
C GLY A 1 1.90 -14.15 -5.20
N VAL A 2 2.28 -12.95 -5.65
CA VAL A 2 1.50 -11.72 -5.37
C VAL A 2 0.11 -11.77 -6.00
N ALA A 3 0.02 -12.12 -7.27
CA ALA A 3 -1.27 -12.20 -7.97
C ALA A 3 -2.18 -13.26 -7.34
N GLU A 4 -1.64 -14.41 -6.97
CA GLU A 4 -2.39 -15.46 -6.27
C GLU A 4 -2.95 -14.96 -4.94
N ALA A 5 -2.12 -14.26 -4.16
CA ALA A 5 -2.54 -13.69 -2.88
C ALA A 5 -3.68 -12.70 -3.03
N ILE A 6 -3.56 -11.77 -3.98
CA ILE A 6 -4.59 -10.77 -4.25
C ILE A 6 -5.87 -11.43 -4.74
N LYS A 7 -5.77 -12.43 -5.60
CA LYS A 7 -6.92 -13.21 -6.07
C LYS A 7 -7.68 -13.87 -4.92
N LEU A 8 -6.96 -14.46 -3.96
CA LEU A 8 -7.57 -15.02 -2.74
C LEU A 8 -8.32 -13.97 -1.94
N ILE A 9 -7.75 -12.78 -1.80
CA ILE A 9 -8.42 -11.65 -1.12
C ILE A 9 -9.70 -11.28 -1.88
N ASN A 10 -9.62 -11.14 -3.21
CA ASN A 10 -10.78 -10.80 -4.04
C ASN A 10 -11.91 -11.83 -3.88
N GLN A 11 -11.56 -13.12 -3.92
CA GLN A 11 -12.54 -14.20 -3.82
C GLN A 11 -13.17 -14.34 -2.45
N SER A 12 -12.51 -13.82 -1.41
CA SER A 12 -13.00 -13.91 -0.03
C SER A 12 -14.01 -12.82 0.35
N GLY A 13 -14.25 -11.87 -0.55
CA GLY A 13 -15.12 -10.73 -0.27
C GLY A 13 -14.44 -9.57 0.47
N HIS A 14 -13.12 -9.65 0.70
CA HIS A 14 -12.34 -8.56 1.26
C HIS A 14 -11.88 -7.60 0.17
N LEU A 15 -11.60 -6.36 0.55
CA LEU A 15 -10.98 -5.37 -0.33
C LEU A 15 -9.47 -5.53 -0.32
N ALA A 16 -8.85 -5.40 -1.49
CA ALA A 16 -7.40 -5.37 -1.66
C ALA A 16 -6.97 -3.94 -1.96
N ILE A 17 -6.34 -3.29 -0.98
CA ILE A 17 -5.90 -1.89 -1.06
C ILE A 17 -4.38 -1.83 -0.90
N VAL A 18 -3.73 -1.09 -1.78
CA VAL A 18 -2.29 -0.80 -1.67
C VAL A 18 -2.10 0.59 -1.07
N VAL A 19 -1.23 0.67 -0.07
CA VAL A 19 -0.81 1.94 0.53
C VAL A 19 0.72 2.03 0.43
N THR A 20 1.22 3.11 -0.12
CA THR A 20 2.65 3.20 -0.43
C THR A 20 3.20 4.63 -0.29
N ASN A 21 4.42 4.74 0.24
CA ASN A 21 5.20 5.97 0.17
C ASN A 21 5.91 5.99 -1.18
N GLN A 22 5.78 7.11 -1.93
CA GLN A 22 6.44 7.31 -3.21
C GLN A 22 7.18 8.65 -3.22
N PRO A 23 8.27 8.77 -2.46
CA PRO A 23 9.03 10.03 -2.36
C PRO A 23 9.68 10.42 -3.68
N VAL A 24 9.75 9.53 -4.65
CA VAL A 24 10.27 9.79 -6.00
C VAL A 24 9.53 10.95 -6.69
N ILE A 25 8.24 11.15 -6.39
CA ILE A 25 7.47 12.30 -6.88
C ILE A 25 8.05 13.60 -6.32
N ALA A 26 8.25 13.67 -5.00
CA ALA A 26 8.82 14.85 -4.33
C ALA A 26 10.24 15.15 -4.79
N ARG A 27 11.01 14.11 -5.09
CA ARG A 27 12.39 14.23 -5.59
C ARG A 27 12.45 14.64 -7.06
N GLY A 28 11.33 14.60 -7.79
CA GLY A 28 11.29 14.90 -9.21
C GLY A 28 11.84 13.79 -10.10
N GLU A 29 12.07 12.60 -9.55
CA GLU A 29 12.60 11.45 -10.29
C GLU A 29 11.55 10.81 -11.21
N VAL A 30 10.29 10.85 -10.77
CA VAL A 30 9.15 10.29 -11.49
C VAL A 30 7.98 11.29 -11.43
N SER A 31 7.34 11.53 -12.56
CA SER A 31 6.13 12.36 -12.62
C SER A 31 4.90 11.54 -12.20
N TRP A 32 3.80 12.23 -11.90
CA TRP A 32 2.52 11.58 -11.66
C TRP A 32 2.06 10.73 -12.85
N ASP A 33 2.27 11.21 -14.07
CA ASP A 33 1.90 10.49 -15.29
C ASP A 33 2.70 9.19 -15.43
N GLU A 34 4.00 9.25 -15.18
CA GLU A 34 4.87 8.08 -15.20
C GLU A 34 4.48 7.06 -14.12
N LEU A 35 4.18 7.52 -12.90
CA LEU A 35 3.76 6.66 -11.81
C LEU A 35 2.41 5.99 -12.12
N ASN A 36 1.46 6.75 -12.67
CA ASN A 36 0.16 6.22 -13.08
C ASN A 36 0.30 5.16 -14.16
N GLU A 37 1.25 5.35 -15.09
CA GLU A 37 1.55 4.35 -16.13
C GLU A 37 2.07 3.06 -15.53
N ILE A 38 2.97 3.15 -14.56
CA ILE A 38 3.51 1.99 -13.82
C ILE A 38 2.37 1.25 -13.13
N HIS A 39 1.45 1.96 -12.48
CA HIS A 39 0.32 1.37 -11.78
C HIS A 39 -0.67 0.70 -12.76
N ARG A 40 -0.94 1.32 -13.91
CA ARG A 40 -1.79 0.72 -14.94
C ARG A 40 -1.20 -0.59 -15.46
N LYS A 41 0.12 -0.61 -15.70
CA LYS A 41 0.82 -1.82 -16.12
C LYS A 41 0.72 -2.92 -15.08
N MET A 42 0.92 -2.58 -13.81
CA MET A 42 0.78 -3.51 -12.70
C MET A 42 -0.63 -4.11 -12.66
N GLN A 43 -1.67 -3.28 -12.76
CA GLN A 43 -3.04 -3.75 -12.75
C GLN A 43 -3.38 -4.61 -13.95
N THR A 44 -2.82 -4.31 -15.13
CA THR A 44 -2.97 -5.14 -16.33
C THR A 44 -2.37 -6.52 -16.11
N LEU A 45 -1.15 -6.58 -15.57
CA LEU A 45 -0.47 -7.85 -15.29
C LEU A 45 -1.24 -8.69 -14.25
N LEU A 46 -1.76 -8.05 -13.21
CA LEU A 46 -2.60 -8.73 -12.22
C LEU A 46 -3.88 -9.26 -12.86
N GLY A 47 -4.53 -8.44 -13.69
CA GLY A 47 -5.76 -8.81 -14.38
C GLY A 47 -5.60 -10.01 -15.30
N GLN A 48 -4.44 -10.17 -15.94
CA GLN A 48 -4.12 -11.34 -16.76
C GLN A 48 -4.11 -12.62 -15.92
N GLN A 49 -3.92 -12.53 -14.63
CA GLN A 49 -3.96 -13.66 -13.70
C GLN A 49 -5.24 -13.73 -12.89
N GLY A 50 -6.22 -12.90 -13.22
CA GLY A 50 -7.53 -12.89 -12.56
C GLY A 50 -7.54 -12.17 -11.21
N ALA A 51 -6.57 -11.32 -10.92
CA ALA A 51 -6.48 -10.53 -9.70
C ALA A 51 -6.71 -9.05 -9.97
N TYR A 52 -7.24 -8.31 -8.99
CA TYR A 52 -7.43 -6.87 -9.12
C TYR A 52 -7.24 -6.16 -7.77
N LEU A 53 -6.88 -4.89 -7.83
CA LEU A 53 -6.78 -4.01 -6.66
C LEU A 53 -8.01 -3.09 -6.63
N ASP A 54 -8.60 -2.94 -5.44
CA ASP A 54 -9.75 -2.05 -5.25
C ASP A 54 -9.32 -0.59 -5.15
N GLY A 55 -8.13 -0.32 -4.66
CA GLY A 55 -7.59 1.02 -4.57
C GLY A 55 -6.10 1.06 -4.35
N ILE A 56 -5.48 2.17 -4.76
CA ILE A 56 -4.05 2.44 -4.56
C ILE A 56 -3.95 3.83 -3.96
N TYR A 57 -3.36 3.92 -2.77
CA TYR A 57 -3.17 5.18 -2.04
C TYR A 57 -1.68 5.48 -1.93
N ILE A 58 -1.31 6.69 -2.33
CA ILE A 58 0.09 7.10 -2.47
C ILE A 58 0.35 8.33 -1.61
N CYS A 59 1.45 8.28 -0.86
CA CYS A 59 2.01 9.48 -0.25
C CYS A 59 3.21 9.93 -1.08
N PRO A 60 3.10 11.04 -1.83
CA PRO A 60 4.21 11.54 -2.66
C PRO A 60 5.18 12.41 -1.88
N HIS A 61 4.85 12.77 -0.65
CA HIS A 61 5.57 13.76 0.13
C HIS A 61 6.86 13.22 0.74
N HIS A 62 7.85 14.08 0.86
CA HIS A 62 9.09 13.81 1.58
C HIS A 62 9.58 15.11 2.21
N PRO A 63 9.88 15.15 3.52
CA PRO A 63 10.27 16.38 4.20
C PRO A 63 11.68 16.86 3.87
N ASP A 64 12.57 15.99 3.42
CA ASP A 64 13.96 16.32 3.11
C ASP A 64 14.06 17.14 1.84
N LYS A 65 14.92 18.15 1.84
CA LYS A 65 15.14 19.08 0.74
C LYS A 65 16.58 18.98 0.22
N GLY A 66 16.83 19.60 -0.94
CA GLY A 66 18.19 19.72 -1.50
C GLY A 66 18.51 18.72 -2.59
N PHE A 67 17.54 17.96 -3.08
CA PHE A 67 17.73 17.05 -4.22
C PHE A 67 17.57 17.81 -5.55
N GLU A 68 18.44 17.52 -6.52
CA GLU A 68 18.32 18.06 -7.86
C GLU A 68 17.00 17.59 -8.49
N GLY A 69 16.28 18.52 -9.14
CA GLY A 69 15.00 18.22 -9.78
C GLY A 69 13.81 18.05 -8.84
N GLU A 70 14.00 18.34 -7.54
CA GLU A 70 12.92 18.15 -6.56
C GLU A 70 11.68 19.01 -6.86
N ARG A 71 10.54 18.51 -6.37
CA ARG A 71 9.23 19.17 -6.45
C ARG A 71 8.92 19.79 -5.09
N PRO A 72 9.17 21.11 -4.89
CA PRO A 72 9.01 21.75 -3.57
C PRO A 72 7.62 21.59 -2.97
N GLU A 73 6.57 21.55 -3.79
CA GLU A 73 5.18 21.37 -3.35
C GLU A 73 4.94 20.03 -2.63
N TYR A 74 5.80 19.05 -2.86
CA TYR A 74 5.74 17.73 -2.20
C TYR A 74 6.80 17.56 -1.10
N LYS A 75 7.62 18.59 -0.87
CA LYS A 75 8.67 18.59 0.14
C LYS A 75 8.13 19.10 1.48
N ILE A 76 7.12 18.41 1.98
CA ILE A 76 6.41 18.81 3.21
C ILE A 76 6.27 17.63 4.16
N VAL A 77 6.09 17.95 5.43
CA VAL A 77 5.65 16.98 6.44
C VAL A 77 4.13 16.80 6.25
N CYS A 78 3.68 15.56 6.14
CA CYS A 78 2.27 15.23 5.89
C CYS A 78 1.75 14.24 6.92
N ASP A 79 0.45 13.96 6.87
CA ASP A 79 -0.21 12.92 7.69
C ASP A 79 -0.27 11.55 6.99
N CYS A 80 0.09 11.49 5.71
CA CYS A 80 -0.07 10.28 4.88
C CYS A 80 1.19 9.42 4.77
N ARG A 81 2.38 9.95 5.11
CA ARG A 81 3.61 9.17 5.01
C ARG A 81 3.72 8.18 6.17
N LYS A 82 3.81 6.88 5.82
CA LYS A 82 4.01 5.83 6.83
C LYS A 82 5.23 6.14 7.71
N PRO A 83 5.16 5.95 9.02
CA PRO A 83 4.14 5.20 9.77
C PRO A 83 2.89 5.98 10.18
N LYS A 84 2.71 7.21 9.71
CA LYS A 84 1.48 7.96 9.98
C LYS A 84 0.29 7.30 9.26
N PRO A 85 -0.89 7.25 9.89
CA PRO A 85 -2.00 6.44 9.39
C PRO A 85 -2.87 7.10 8.31
N GLY A 86 -2.48 8.27 7.81
CA GLY A 86 -3.33 9.07 6.90
C GLY A 86 -3.84 8.33 5.67
N LEU A 87 -3.01 7.48 5.03
CA LEU A 87 -3.45 6.71 3.87
C LEU A 87 -4.52 5.68 4.23
N LEU A 88 -4.37 5.00 5.36
CA LEU A 88 -5.34 4.00 5.83
C LEU A 88 -6.65 4.67 6.22
N LEU A 89 -6.58 5.82 6.88
CA LEU A 89 -7.78 6.58 7.25
C LEU A 89 -8.53 7.07 6.02
N ARG A 90 -7.81 7.51 4.99
CA ARG A 90 -8.41 7.94 3.73
C ARG A 90 -9.09 6.77 3.02
N ALA A 91 -8.44 5.63 2.91
CA ALA A 91 -9.01 4.43 2.32
C ALA A 91 -10.27 3.99 3.07
N ALA A 92 -10.22 4.01 4.40
CA ALA A 92 -11.36 3.65 5.24
C ALA A 92 -12.56 4.54 4.97
N LYS A 93 -12.33 5.86 4.79
CA LYS A 93 -13.39 6.82 4.49
C LYS A 93 -13.97 6.57 3.10
N ASP A 94 -13.12 6.38 2.09
CA ASP A 94 -13.55 6.25 0.69
C ASP A 94 -14.35 4.97 0.44
N PHE A 95 -13.99 3.89 1.11
CA PHE A 95 -14.60 2.57 0.92
C PHE A 95 -15.48 2.14 2.09
N ASN A 96 -15.67 2.99 3.09
CA ASN A 96 -16.42 2.66 4.30
C ASN A 96 -15.86 1.39 4.99
N ILE A 97 -14.54 1.34 5.16
CA ILE A 97 -13.84 0.19 5.74
C ILE A 97 -13.88 0.25 7.26
N ASP A 98 -14.14 -0.90 7.89
CA ASP A 98 -13.95 -1.08 9.32
C ASP A 98 -12.50 -1.49 9.58
N LEU A 99 -11.68 -0.54 10.00
CA LEU A 99 -10.26 -0.78 10.28
C LEU A 99 -10.05 -1.82 11.39
N SER A 100 -10.97 -1.89 12.36
CA SER A 100 -10.86 -2.87 13.44
C SER A 100 -11.02 -4.33 12.97
N GLN A 101 -11.52 -4.53 11.74
CA GLN A 101 -11.64 -5.84 11.10
C GLN A 101 -10.72 -5.97 9.89
N SER A 102 -9.80 -5.05 9.73
CA SER A 102 -8.87 -5.01 8.61
C SER A 102 -7.47 -5.48 9.02
N TYR A 103 -6.67 -5.81 8.03
CA TYR A 103 -5.30 -6.29 8.22
C TYR A 103 -4.33 -5.46 7.41
N MET A 104 -3.16 -5.19 7.99
CA MET A 104 -2.06 -4.55 7.28
C MET A 104 -0.95 -5.58 7.06
N ILE A 105 -0.49 -5.70 5.82
CA ILE A 105 0.61 -6.61 5.47
C ILE A 105 1.68 -5.81 4.76
N GLY A 106 2.92 -5.95 5.19
CA GLY A 106 4.04 -5.28 4.56
C GLY A 106 5.38 -5.88 4.92
N ASP A 107 6.43 -5.45 4.23
CA ASP A 107 7.79 -5.98 4.39
C ASP A 107 8.69 -5.07 5.22
N ASP A 108 8.19 -3.96 5.71
CA ASP A 108 8.94 -2.96 6.47
C ASP A 108 8.31 -2.76 7.85
N ALA A 109 9.14 -2.42 8.84
CA ALA A 109 8.66 -2.12 10.18
C ALA A 109 7.64 -0.96 10.20
N ARG A 110 7.77 0.00 9.28
CA ARG A 110 6.82 1.11 9.15
C ARG A 110 5.44 0.65 8.72
N ASP A 111 5.34 -0.46 7.98
CA ASP A 111 4.05 -1.03 7.59
C ASP A 111 3.32 -1.62 8.80
N VAL A 112 4.04 -2.28 9.69
CA VAL A 112 3.46 -2.80 10.95
C VAL A 112 2.99 -1.64 11.80
N GLU A 113 3.85 -0.62 11.97
CA GLU A 113 3.56 0.54 12.80
C GLU A 113 2.36 1.35 12.28
N VAL A 114 2.23 1.52 10.95
CA VAL A 114 1.08 2.23 10.39
C VAL A 114 -0.22 1.49 10.65
N GLY A 115 -0.21 0.17 10.60
CA GLY A 115 -1.38 -0.64 10.94
C GLY A 115 -1.77 -0.46 12.41
N GLU A 116 -0.79 -0.48 13.30
CA GLU A 116 -1.02 -0.25 14.73
C GLU A 116 -1.57 1.16 14.98
N ASN A 117 -1.00 2.17 14.32
CA ASN A 117 -1.45 3.56 14.45
C ASN A 117 -2.87 3.77 13.92
N ALA A 118 -3.27 3.03 12.91
CA ALA A 118 -4.62 3.05 12.37
C ALA A 118 -5.59 2.11 13.11
N LYS A 119 -5.09 1.35 14.09
CA LYS A 119 -5.87 0.42 14.91
C LYS A 119 -6.55 -0.68 14.11
N VAL A 120 -5.82 -1.24 13.13
CA VAL A 120 -6.28 -2.43 12.42
C VAL A 120 -6.26 -3.63 13.36
N ARG A 121 -6.98 -4.69 12.98
CA ARG A 121 -7.08 -5.90 13.78
C ARG A 121 -5.72 -6.55 14.00
N LYS A 122 -4.91 -6.61 12.94
CA LYS A 122 -3.56 -7.18 13.01
C LYS A 122 -2.69 -6.64 11.90
N SER A 123 -1.43 -6.36 12.22
CA SER A 123 -0.39 -6.03 11.26
C SER A 123 0.57 -7.20 11.14
N ILE A 124 0.87 -7.60 9.91
CA ILE A 124 1.72 -8.76 9.62
C ILE A 124 2.93 -8.31 8.82
N LYS A 125 4.11 -8.59 9.34
CA LYS A 125 5.36 -8.35 8.61
C LYS A 125 5.74 -9.61 7.85
N ILE A 126 6.07 -9.45 6.56
CA ILE A 126 6.53 -10.53 5.70
C ILE A 126 7.98 -10.28 5.27
N GLY A 127 8.68 -11.35 4.90
CA GLY A 127 10.05 -11.24 4.37
C GLY A 127 10.04 -10.77 2.93
N ARG A 128 10.86 -9.74 2.61
CA ARG A 128 10.92 -9.14 1.28
C ARG A 128 11.29 -10.15 0.18
N ASN A 129 12.23 -11.03 0.48
CA ASN A 129 12.73 -12.04 -0.45
C ASN A 129 12.21 -13.44 -0.17
N GLU A 130 11.23 -13.57 0.71
CA GLU A 130 10.64 -14.85 1.08
C GLU A 130 9.60 -15.25 0.03
N LYS A 131 9.81 -16.42 -0.58
CA LYS A 131 8.90 -16.93 -1.60
C LYS A 131 7.52 -17.22 -1.01
N ASN A 132 6.48 -16.73 -1.69
CA ASN A 132 5.08 -16.93 -1.29
C ASN A 132 4.73 -16.36 0.10
N ALA A 133 5.50 -15.41 0.62
CA ALA A 133 5.25 -14.82 1.92
C ALA A 133 3.87 -14.14 2.00
N LEU A 134 3.48 -13.43 0.95
CA LEU A 134 2.18 -12.76 0.91
C LEU A 134 1.02 -13.76 0.87
N VAL A 135 1.14 -14.81 0.07
CA VAL A 135 0.13 -15.90 0.00
C VAL A 135 -0.04 -16.54 1.37
N THR A 136 1.06 -16.84 2.05
CA THR A 136 1.03 -17.44 3.38
C THR A 136 0.32 -16.53 4.38
N ALA A 137 0.65 -15.23 4.38
CA ALA A 137 0.00 -14.25 5.26
C ALA A 137 -1.49 -14.14 4.98
N VAL A 138 -1.90 -14.10 3.71
CA VAL A 138 -3.31 -14.02 3.32
C VAL A 138 -4.06 -15.28 3.77
N ASN A 139 -3.49 -16.46 3.58
CA ASN A 139 -4.12 -17.70 4.04
C ASN A 139 -4.32 -17.73 5.55
N MET A 140 -3.37 -17.21 6.31
CA MET A 140 -3.51 -17.10 7.77
C MET A 140 -4.67 -16.19 8.16
N ILE A 141 -4.90 -15.11 7.44
CA ILE A 141 -6.03 -14.20 7.66
C ILE A 141 -7.35 -14.89 7.35
N LEU A 142 -7.44 -15.59 6.21
CA LEU A 142 -8.68 -16.17 5.72
C LEU A 142 -9.14 -17.40 6.52
N ILE A 143 -8.23 -18.07 7.21
CA ILE A 143 -8.56 -19.21 8.09
C ILE A 143 -9.21 -18.73 9.40
N ASN A 144 -8.86 -17.54 9.85
CA ASN A 144 -9.40 -16.97 11.08
C ASN A 144 -10.79 -16.33 10.84
#